data_b490156ecb0882e7041eeca96548c475
#
_entry.id   b490156ecb0882e7041eeca96548c475
#
_cell.length_a   1.000
_cell.length_b   1.000
_cell.length_c   1.000
_cell.angle_alpha   90.00
_cell.angle_beta   90.00
_cell.angle_gamma   90.00
#
_symmetry.space_group_name_H-M   'P 1'
#
loop_
_entity.id
_entity.type
_entity.pdbx_description
1 polymer ?
#
loop_
_entity_poly.entity_id
_entity_poly.type
_entity_poly.pdbx_seq_one_letter_code
_entity_poly.pdbx_strand_id
1 'polypeptide(L)'
;MVRGYRTFKEFQESGEGIATNILADRLRRLEKAGIIITEKEVADGRRVNYRLTEKGIDLAPVIYELLIWAARHEETGAPCGVIAKMEKSREEVLAEVRRRWRERDPAPFLPAFSSPSRENRA
;
A
#
# COMPACT_ATOMS: atom_id res chain seq x y z
N MET A 1 2.21 0.75 2.77
CA MET A 1 1.36 -0.06 3.66
C MET A 1 0.36 -0.91 2.93
N VAL A 2 -0.39 -0.39 1.98
CA VAL A 2 -1.35 -1.21 1.22
C VAL A 2 -0.69 -2.35 0.41
N ARG A 3 0.60 -2.24 0.13
CA ARG A 3 1.41 -3.29 -0.53
C ARG A 3 2.14 -4.20 0.46
N GLY A 4 1.83 -4.12 1.74
CA GLY A 4 2.43 -4.95 2.77
C GLY A 4 3.68 -4.39 3.44
N TYR A 5 4.18 -3.23 3.01
CA TYR A 5 5.32 -2.60 3.66
C TYR A 5 4.91 -2.01 5.01
N ARG A 6 5.63 -2.36 6.06
CA ARG A 6 5.31 -1.96 7.43
C ARG A 6 6.46 -1.35 8.19
N THR A 7 7.70 -1.64 7.81
CA THR A 7 8.88 -1.09 8.49
C THR A 7 9.53 -0.01 7.65
N PHE A 8 10.28 0.89 8.30
CA PHE A 8 11.04 1.92 7.58
C PHE A 8 11.97 1.30 6.53
N LYS A 9 12.64 0.21 6.90
CA LYS A 9 13.55 -0.49 6.00
C LYS A 9 12.83 -1.03 4.76
N GLU A 10 11.63 -1.61 4.94
CA GLU A 10 10.83 -2.11 3.82
C GLU A 10 10.42 -0.97 2.88
N PHE A 11 10.00 0.17 3.41
CA PHE A 11 9.69 1.34 2.59
C PHE A 11 10.91 1.86 1.86
N GLN A 12 12.06 1.90 2.53
CA GLN A 12 13.31 2.35 1.93
C GLN A 12 13.75 1.44 0.77
N GLU A 13 13.55 0.15 0.91
CA GLU A 13 13.94 -0.88 -0.06
C GLU A 13 12.86 -1.20 -1.10
N SER A 14 11.75 -0.48 -1.09
CA SER A 14 10.61 -0.78 -1.98
C SER A 14 10.87 -0.59 -3.47
N GLY A 15 12.00 -0.02 -3.84
CA GLY A 15 12.35 0.22 -5.24
C GLY A 15 11.77 1.50 -5.84
N GLU A 16 11.12 2.32 -5.04
CA GLU A 16 10.58 3.61 -5.48
C GLU A 16 11.62 4.73 -5.49
N GLY A 17 12.86 4.43 -5.05
CA GLY A 17 13.99 5.37 -5.13
C GLY A 17 13.88 6.59 -4.22
N ILE A 18 13.08 6.52 -3.17
CA ILE A 18 12.89 7.63 -2.25
C ILE A 18 14.09 7.78 -1.30
N ALA A 19 14.58 9.00 -1.14
CA ALA A 19 15.67 9.28 -0.22
C ALA A 19 15.23 9.11 1.24
N THR A 20 16.15 8.64 2.09
CA THR A 20 15.88 8.33 3.51
C THR A 20 15.27 9.50 4.28
N ASN A 21 15.81 10.71 4.10
CA ASN A 21 15.30 11.90 4.79
C ASN A 21 13.90 12.31 4.32
N ILE A 22 13.60 12.13 3.05
CA ILE A 22 12.28 12.41 2.48
C ILE A 22 11.27 11.38 2.99
N LEU A 23 11.64 10.10 3.01
CA LEU A 23 10.79 9.04 3.55
C LEU A 23 10.46 9.29 5.02
N ALA A 24 11.47 9.60 5.84
CA ALA A 24 11.27 9.90 7.25
C ALA A 24 10.33 11.10 7.45
N ASP A 25 10.48 12.15 6.65
CA ASP A 25 9.62 13.32 6.72
C ASP A 25 8.18 12.99 6.35
N ARG A 26 7.97 12.24 5.28
CA ARG A 26 6.63 11.83 4.84
C ARG A 26 5.93 10.96 5.86
N LEU A 27 6.63 10.00 6.45
CA LEU A 27 6.06 9.15 7.49
C LEU A 27 5.66 9.97 8.72
N ARG A 28 6.50 10.92 9.14
CA ARG A 28 6.16 11.83 10.25
C ARG A 28 4.92 12.67 9.95
N ARG A 29 4.80 13.19 8.74
CA ARG A 29 3.64 13.99 8.33
C ARG A 29 2.37 13.17 8.33
N LEU A 30 2.43 11.93 7.86
CA LEU A 30 1.29 11.02 7.88
C LEU A 30 0.89 10.66 9.30
N GLU A 31 1.86 10.43 10.19
CA GLU A 31 1.60 10.14 11.59
C GLU A 31 0.97 11.35 12.28
N LYS A 32 1.52 12.54 12.06
CA LYS A 32 0.99 13.78 12.61
C LYS A 32 -0.44 14.07 12.11
N ALA A 33 -0.75 13.72 10.87
CA ALA A 33 -2.07 13.86 10.30
C ALA A 33 -3.06 12.80 10.78
N GLY A 34 -2.59 11.81 11.54
CA GLY A 34 -3.42 10.71 12.03
C GLY A 34 -3.75 9.65 10.99
N ILE A 35 -3.00 9.60 9.90
CA ILE A 35 -3.18 8.61 8.83
C ILE A 35 -2.55 7.28 9.21
N ILE A 36 -1.41 7.33 9.90
CA ILE A 36 -0.68 6.14 10.35
C ILE A 36 -0.32 6.26 11.82
N ILE A 37 -0.07 5.13 12.45
CA ILE A 37 0.50 5.02 13.79
C ILE A 37 1.70 4.09 13.74
N THR A 38 2.56 4.21 14.73
CA THR A 38 3.67 3.30 14.94
C THR A 38 3.32 2.30 16.04
N GLU A 39 3.70 1.06 15.85
CA GLU A 39 3.52 0.00 16.83
C GLU A 39 4.85 -0.73 17.00
N LYS A 40 5.23 -1.00 18.27
CA LYS A 40 6.41 -1.82 18.54
C LYS A 40 6.09 -3.29 18.29
N GLU A 41 7.02 -3.99 17.64
CA GLU A 41 6.87 -5.42 17.42
C GLU A 41 7.07 -6.15 18.75
N VAL A 42 6.14 -7.05 19.09
CA VAL A 42 6.16 -7.78 20.35
C VAL A 42 7.38 -8.70 20.44
N ALA A 43 7.78 -9.29 19.32
CA ALA A 43 8.92 -10.22 19.27
C ALA A 43 10.27 -9.51 19.30
N ASP A 44 10.36 -8.27 18.81
CA ASP A 44 11.56 -7.46 18.79
C ASP A 44 11.19 -6.01 19.12
N GLY A 45 11.44 -5.61 20.38
CA GLY A 45 11.10 -4.27 20.87
C GLY A 45 11.84 -3.12 20.19
N ARG A 46 12.86 -3.41 19.36
CA ARG A 46 13.59 -2.41 18.57
C ARG A 46 12.92 -2.14 17.24
N ARG A 47 12.07 -3.06 16.78
CA ARG A 47 11.41 -2.96 15.50
C ARG A 47 10.09 -2.22 15.64
N VAL A 48 9.92 -1.20 14.81
CA VAL A 48 8.70 -0.40 14.77
C VAL A 48 7.96 -0.69 13.47
N ASN A 49 6.71 -1.08 13.59
CA ASN A 49 5.83 -1.27 12.45
C ASN A 49 4.94 -0.03 12.28
N TYR A 50 4.69 0.34 11.04
CA TYR A 50 3.72 1.36 10.70
C TYR A 50 2.40 0.70 10.34
N ARG A 51 1.31 1.27 10.83
CA ARG A 51 -0.04 0.77 10.57
C ARG A 51 -0.95 1.93 10.21
N LEU A 52 -1.84 1.70 9.24
CA LEU A 52 -2.89 2.67 8.94
C LEU A 52 -3.86 2.76 10.13
N THR A 53 -4.25 3.98 10.45
CA THR A 53 -5.35 4.22 11.39
C THR A 53 -6.68 4.02 10.66
N GLU A 54 -7.79 4.14 11.38
CA GLU A 54 -9.12 4.12 10.75
C GLU A 54 -9.23 5.27 9.73
N LYS A 55 -8.74 6.45 10.07
CA LYS A 55 -8.66 7.58 9.15
C LYS A 55 -7.83 7.23 7.90
N GLY A 56 -6.72 6.50 8.11
CA GLY A 56 -5.86 6.07 7.01
C GLY A 56 -6.54 5.07 6.09
N ILE A 57 -7.19 4.04 6.64
CA ILE A 57 -7.86 3.04 5.82
C ILE A 57 -9.08 3.62 5.08
N ASP A 58 -9.67 4.68 5.62
CA ASP A 58 -10.77 5.39 4.95
C ASP A 58 -10.33 6.08 3.65
N LEU A 59 -9.02 6.21 3.43
CA LEU A 59 -8.48 6.68 2.14
C LEU A 59 -8.43 5.59 1.08
N ALA A 60 -8.64 4.33 1.44
CA ALA A 60 -8.59 3.24 0.47
C ALA A 60 -9.49 3.45 -0.75
N PRO A 61 -10.75 3.91 -0.61
CA PRO A 61 -11.58 4.19 -1.78
C PRO A 61 -10.98 5.25 -2.70
N VAL A 62 -10.35 6.28 -2.14
CA VAL A 62 -9.73 7.35 -2.93
C VAL A 62 -8.53 6.81 -3.72
N ILE A 63 -7.66 6.07 -3.05
CA ILE A 63 -6.48 5.45 -3.69
C ILE A 63 -6.92 4.45 -4.75
N TYR A 64 -7.98 3.70 -4.49
CA TYR A 64 -8.53 2.74 -5.43
C TYR A 64 -8.94 3.42 -6.74
N GLU A 65 -9.67 4.52 -6.66
CA GLU A 65 -10.08 5.28 -7.84
C GLU A 65 -8.88 5.91 -8.56
N LEU A 66 -7.87 6.37 -7.82
CA LEU A 66 -6.64 6.88 -8.42
C LEU A 66 -5.89 5.80 -9.20
N LEU A 67 -5.85 4.58 -8.69
CA LEU A 67 -5.22 3.45 -9.39
C LEU A 67 -5.94 3.12 -10.68
N ILE A 68 -7.27 3.11 -10.67
CA ILE A 68 -8.08 2.88 -11.86
C ILE A 68 -7.86 4.00 -12.88
N TRP A 69 -7.91 5.24 -12.42
CA TRP A 69 -7.67 6.40 -13.27
C TRP A 69 -6.29 6.35 -13.91
N ALA A 70 -5.26 6.08 -13.11
CA ALA A 70 -3.89 5.99 -13.60
C ALA A 70 -3.73 4.87 -14.64
N ALA A 71 -4.35 3.74 -14.42
CA ALA A 71 -4.29 2.60 -15.34
C ALA A 71 -4.95 2.90 -16.69
N ARG A 72 -5.93 3.81 -16.73
CA ARG A 72 -6.58 4.23 -17.98
C ARG A 72 -5.76 5.21 -18.79
N HIS A 73 -4.97 6.04 -18.11
CA HIS A 73 -4.30 7.19 -18.74
C HIS A 73 -2.78 7.09 -18.76
N GLU A 74 -2.20 6.21 -17.93
CA GLU A 74 -0.77 6.07 -17.78
C GLU A 74 -0.34 4.61 -17.90
N GLU A 75 0.92 4.37 -18.23
CA GLU A 75 1.48 3.04 -18.20
C GLU A 75 1.90 2.69 -16.76
N THR A 76 1.09 1.92 -16.09
CA THR A 76 1.33 1.57 -14.68
C THR A 76 1.90 0.17 -14.48
N GLY A 77 1.96 -0.65 -15.55
CA GLY A 77 2.32 -2.05 -15.45
C GLY A 77 1.21 -2.94 -14.88
N ALA A 78 0.06 -2.38 -14.56
CA ALA A 78 -1.07 -3.15 -14.06
C ALA A 78 -1.71 -3.97 -15.20
N PRO A 79 -1.96 -5.28 -15.00
CA PRO A 79 -2.64 -6.09 -16.01
C PRO A 79 -4.06 -5.59 -16.25
N CYS A 80 -4.46 -5.52 -17.52
CA CYS A 80 -5.80 -5.05 -17.91
C CYS A 80 -6.93 -5.85 -17.24
N GLY A 81 -6.75 -7.16 -17.10
CA GLY A 81 -7.75 -8.02 -16.44
C GLY A 81 -7.95 -7.69 -14.97
N VAL A 82 -6.88 -7.33 -14.27
CA VAL A 82 -6.93 -6.90 -12.87
C VAL A 82 -7.70 -5.60 -12.74
N ILE A 83 -7.41 -4.63 -13.60
CA ILE A 83 -8.09 -3.33 -13.58
C ILE A 83 -9.56 -3.47 -13.91
N ALA A 84 -9.92 -4.29 -14.90
CA ALA A 84 -11.30 -4.55 -15.25
C ALA A 84 -12.09 -5.18 -14.08
N LYS A 85 -11.44 -6.10 -13.37
CA LYS A 85 -12.03 -6.71 -12.17
C LYS A 85 -12.20 -5.69 -11.06
N MET A 86 -11.22 -4.82 -10.86
CA MET A 86 -11.31 -3.75 -9.88
C MET A 86 -12.48 -2.81 -10.16
N GLU A 87 -12.70 -2.46 -11.43
CA GLU A 87 -13.82 -1.60 -11.81
C GLU A 87 -15.19 -2.26 -11.57
N LYS A 88 -15.30 -3.55 -11.81
CA LYS A 88 -16.56 -4.29 -11.63
C LYS A 88 -16.88 -4.61 -10.18
N SER A 89 -15.88 -4.83 -9.36
CA SER A 89 -16.03 -5.35 -7.99
C SER A 89 -15.57 -4.38 -6.92
N ARG A 90 -15.76 -3.08 -7.15
CA ARG A 90 -15.29 -2.02 -6.22
C ARG A 90 -15.70 -2.27 -4.78
N GLU A 91 -16.97 -2.47 -4.54
CA GLU A 91 -17.49 -2.63 -3.17
C GLU A 91 -16.95 -3.86 -2.49
N GLU A 92 -16.89 -4.97 -3.21
CA GLU A 92 -16.37 -6.23 -2.69
C GLU A 92 -14.87 -6.14 -2.35
N VAL A 93 -14.08 -5.54 -3.23
CA VAL A 93 -12.65 -5.39 -3.01
C VAL A 93 -12.38 -4.46 -1.85
N LEU A 94 -13.08 -3.34 -1.77
CA LEU A 94 -12.90 -2.38 -0.66
C LEU A 94 -13.34 -2.97 0.68
N ALA A 95 -14.42 -3.76 0.69
CA ALA A 95 -14.84 -4.46 1.91
C ALA A 95 -13.78 -5.46 2.35
N GLU A 96 -13.17 -6.19 1.42
CA GLU A 96 -12.10 -7.13 1.72
C GLU A 96 -10.83 -6.43 2.22
N VAL A 97 -10.48 -5.29 1.65
CA VAL A 97 -9.36 -4.46 2.12
C VAL A 97 -9.56 -4.05 3.58
N ARG A 98 -10.76 -3.57 3.91
CA ARG A 98 -11.09 -3.16 5.28
C ARG A 98 -11.10 -4.33 6.24
N ARG A 99 -11.61 -5.49 5.82
CA ARG A 99 -11.59 -6.71 6.62
C ARG A 99 -10.15 -7.11 6.95
N ARG A 100 -9.28 -7.16 5.98
CA ARG A 100 -7.87 -7.51 6.18
C ARG A 100 -7.17 -6.53 7.11
N TRP A 101 -7.43 -5.26 6.95
CA TRP A 101 -6.88 -4.24 7.84
C TRP A 101 -7.34 -4.46 9.28
N ARG A 102 -8.63 -4.71 9.47
CA ARG A 102 -9.22 -4.92 10.80
C ARG A 102 -8.66 -6.16 11.47
N GLU A 103 -8.51 -7.24 10.73
CA GLU A 103 -8.02 -8.52 11.24
C GLU A 103 -6.49 -8.62 11.29
N ARG A 104 -5.80 -7.57 10.89
CA ARG A 104 -4.33 -7.52 10.83
C ARG A 104 -3.72 -8.61 9.95
N ASP A 105 -4.39 -8.95 8.87
CA ASP A 105 -3.89 -9.90 7.90
C ASP A 105 -2.58 -9.40 7.30
N PRO A 106 -1.50 -10.18 7.33
CA PRO A 106 -0.20 -9.75 6.80
C PRO A 106 -0.14 -9.68 5.28
N ALA A 107 -1.14 -10.23 4.58
CA ALA A 107 -1.17 -10.17 3.12
C ALA A 107 -1.33 -8.72 2.64
N PRO A 108 -0.71 -8.36 1.51
CA PRO A 108 -0.91 -7.03 0.90
C PRO A 108 -2.38 -6.79 0.58
N PHE A 109 -2.86 -5.57 0.81
CA PHE A 109 -4.24 -5.19 0.49
C PHE A 109 -4.47 -5.17 -1.02
N LEU A 110 -3.46 -4.75 -1.77
CA LEU A 110 -3.50 -4.72 -3.22
C LEU A 110 -2.42 -5.65 -3.77
N PRO A 111 -2.68 -6.34 -4.90
CA PRO A 111 -1.68 -7.20 -5.50
C PRO A 111 -0.46 -6.39 -5.94
N ALA A 112 0.72 -6.98 -5.79
CA ALA A 112 1.93 -6.41 -6.33
C ALA A 112 1.93 -6.58 -7.85
N PHE A 113 2.29 -5.52 -8.58
CA PHE A 113 2.43 -5.58 -10.02
C PHE A 113 3.91 -5.73 -10.38
N SER A 114 4.22 -6.74 -11.20
CA SER A 114 5.55 -6.91 -11.73
C SER A 114 5.79 -5.92 -12.87
N SER A 115 7.02 -5.41 -12.96
CA SER A 115 7.41 -4.61 -14.11
C SER A 115 7.37 -5.48 -15.37
N PRO A 116 6.75 -5.03 -16.47
CA PRO A 116 6.71 -5.79 -17.72
C PRO A 116 8.09 -6.20 -18.23
N SER A 117 9.11 -5.37 -18.01
CA SER A 117 10.48 -5.65 -18.44
C SER A 117 11.10 -6.83 -17.68
N ARG A 118 10.66 -7.12 -16.46
CA ARG A 118 11.14 -8.28 -15.69
C ARG A 118 10.46 -9.57 -16.15
N GLU A 119 9.21 -9.53 -16.49
CA GLU A 119 8.47 -10.68 -16.97
C GLU A 119 8.99 -11.15 -18.32
N ASN A 120 9.37 -10.22 -19.18
CA ASN A 120 9.91 -10.52 -20.49
C ASN A 120 11.33 -11.10 -20.46
N ARG A 121 12.00 -11.08 -19.32
CA ARG A 121 13.34 -11.67 -19.15
C ARG A 121 13.31 -13.08 -18.60
N ALA A 122 12.19 -13.50 -18.14
CA ALA A 122 11.98 -14.86 -17.70
C ALA A 122 11.58 -15.73 -18.87
#